data_0ab67d7c866c71fed5ee789bfb07166f
#
_entry.id   0ab67d7c866c71fed5ee789bfb07166f
#
_cell.length_a   1.000
_cell.length_b   1.000
_cell.length_c   1.000
_cell.angle_alpha   90.00
_cell.angle_beta   90.00
_cell.angle_gamma   90.00
#
_symmetry.space_group_name_H-M   'P 1'
#
loop_
_entity.id
_entity.type
_entity.pdbx_description
1 polymer ?
#
loop_
_entity_poly.entity_id
_entity_poly.type
_entity_poly.pdbx_seq_one_letter_code
_entity_poly.pdbx_strand_id
1 'polypeptide(L)'
;MLKACGVAERGGQTEFANTYAAWEALPEEEKAELEGLRVRHSIVASMRPFAEIPTEEERARWIKAVFNTRLGEEVPPDCDPDDFEKEHPLVWTHQSGRKSLVLGVSADRVVGMPLAEGRALISRLMEWTVQPDFTYRHDWKEGDIVLFDNPGALHRVLPYRGGSGRVMHRTTVSGVELIA
;
A
#
# COMPACT_ATOMS: atom_id res chain seq x y z
N MET A 1 -2.16 2.19 -14.13
CA MET A 1 -3.22 2.89 -14.90
C MET A 1 -4.58 2.41 -14.41
N LEU A 2 -5.51 3.33 -14.28
CA LEU A 2 -6.93 3.05 -14.02
C LEU A 2 -7.77 3.70 -15.12
N LYS A 3 -8.82 3.01 -15.61
CA LYS A 3 -9.78 3.51 -16.57
C LYS A 3 -11.19 3.37 -16.01
N ALA A 4 -11.97 4.44 -16.04
CA ALA A 4 -13.38 4.44 -15.67
C ALA A 4 -14.26 3.96 -16.84
N CYS A 5 -14.95 2.83 -16.66
CA CYS A 5 -15.93 2.30 -17.62
C CYS A 5 -17.36 2.51 -17.15
N GLY A 6 -17.55 2.80 -15.88
CA GLY A 6 -18.78 3.22 -15.23
C GLY A 6 -18.44 3.91 -13.93
N VAL A 7 -19.16 4.95 -13.57
CA VAL A 7 -18.92 5.75 -12.36
C VAL A 7 -20.11 5.66 -11.39
N ALA A 8 -19.83 5.77 -10.10
CA ALA A 8 -20.86 5.86 -9.09
C ALA A 8 -21.50 7.26 -9.12
N GLU A 9 -22.80 7.36 -8.91
CA GLU A 9 -23.51 8.64 -8.78
C GLU A 9 -22.98 9.49 -7.61
N ARG A 10 -22.59 8.81 -6.52
CA ARG A 10 -22.00 9.44 -5.33
C ARG A 10 -20.88 8.61 -4.77
N GLY A 11 -19.77 9.26 -4.39
CA GLY A 11 -18.58 8.58 -3.88
C GLY A 11 -17.76 7.92 -4.99
N GLY A 12 -16.87 7.00 -4.62
CA GLY A 12 -16.06 6.24 -5.56
C GLY A 12 -14.91 7.03 -6.20
N GLN A 13 -14.63 8.24 -5.73
CA GLN A 13 -13.41 8.96 -6.07
C GLN A 13 -12.18 8.14 -5.70
N THR A 14 -11.08 8.42 -6.36
CA THR A 14 -9.79 7.85 -5.96
C THR A 14 -8.89 8.95 -5.43
N GLU A 15 -8.35 8.75 -4.24
CA GLU A 15 -7.29 9.58 -3.68
C GLU A 15 -5.93 8.95 -3.98
N PHE A 16 -4.98 9.80 -4.37
CA PHE A 16 -3.59 9.47 -4.60
C PHE A 16 -2.73 10.34 -3.67
N ALA A 17 -1.92 9.71 -2.84
CA ALA A 17 -0.97 10.41 -1.97
C ALA A 17 0.46 10.24 -2.52
N ASN A 18 1.14 11.35 -2.73
CA ASN A 18 2.48 11.41 -3.30
C ASN A 18 3.54 11.13 -2.24
N THR A 19 4.11 9.93 -2.27
CA THR A 19 5.11 9.50 -1.29
C THR A 19 6.49 10.16 -1.49
N TYR A 20 6.78 10.69 -2.69
CA TYR A 20 7.97 11.53 -2.90
C TYR A 20 7.83 12.87 -2.20
N ALA A 21 6.72 13.57 -2.42
CA ALA A 21 6.48 14.86 -1.78
C ALA A 21 6.41 14.74 -0.25
N ALA A 22 5.78 13.68 0.25
CA ALA A 22 5.72 13.39 1.67
C ALA A 22 7.13 13.18 2.27
N TRP A 23 8.01 12.45 1.58
CA TRP A 23 9.40 12.29 1.98
C TRP A 23 10.16 13.62 1.92
N GLU A 24 10.09 14.34 0.81
CA GLU A 24 10.79 15.61 0.59
C GLU A 24 10.46 16.66 1.66
N ALA A 25 9.23 16.66 2.16
CA ALA A 25 8.73 17.60 3.18
C ALA A 25 9.08 17.22 4.63
N LEU A 26 9.64 16.03 4.89
CA LEU A 26 10.09 15.68 6.23
C LEU A 26 11.29 16.53 6.67
N PRO A 27 11.44 16.82 7.97
CA PRO A 27 12.64 17.42 8.51
C PRO A 27 13.89 16.58 8.24
N GLU A 28 15.04 17.21 8.02
CA GLU A 28 16.30 16.51 7.72
C GLU A 28 16.74 15.56 8.83
N GLU A 29 16.50 15.92 10.09
CA GLU A 29 16.79 15.07 11.24
C GLU A 29 15.97 13.79 11.19
N GLU A 30 14.69 13.90 10.87
CA GLU A 30 13.80 12.75 10.74
C GLU A 30 14.17 11.89 9.53
N LYS A 31 14.52 12.49 8.40
CA LYS A 31 15.02 11.76 7.23
C LYS A 31 16.22 10.89 7.58
N ALA A 32 17.16 11.44 8.34
CA ALA A 32 18.36 10.72 8.77
C ALA A 32 18.03 9.50 9.66
N GLU A 33 17.00 9.61 10.51
CA GLU A 33 16.54 8.49 11.35
C GLU A 33 15.83 7.40 10.56
N LEU A 34 15.14 7.76 9.47
CA LEU A 34 14.36 6.83 8.65
C LEU A 34 15.21 6.13 7.57
N GLU A 35 16.28 6.79 7.13
CA GLU A 35 17.21 6.18 6.15
C GLU A 35 17.86 4.92 6.74
N GLY A 36 17.86 3.85 5.97
CA GLY A 36 18.40 2.55 6.41
C GLY A 36 17.41 1.66 7.15
N LEU A 37 16.25 2.16 7.56
CA LEU A 37 15.20 1.31 8.11
C LEU A 37 14.60 0.41 7.03
N ARG A 38 14.28 -0.82 7.43
CA ARG A 38 13.58 -1.78 6.57
C ARG A 38 12.22 -2.10 7.15
N VAL A 39 11.25 -2.28 6.28
CA VAL A 39 9.88 -2.64 6.64
C VAL A 39 9.55 -3.99 6.05
N ARG A 40 9.00 -4.85 6.87
CA ARG A 40 8.45 -6.12 6.42
C ARG A 40 7.02 -5.90 5.97
N HIS A 41 6.77 -6.20 4.71
CA HIS A 41 5.47 -6.17 4.07
C HIS A 41 4.88 -7.57 4.04
N SER A 42 3.60 -7.68 4.41
CA SER A 42 2.89 -8.95 4.44
C SER A 42 1.52 -8.80 3.77
N ILE A 43 1.18 -9.74 2.89
CA ILE A 43 -0.17 -9.80 2.31
C ILE A 43 -1.21 -10.05 3.41
N VAL A 44 -0.86 -10.84 4.40
CA VAL A 44 -1.71 -11.13 5.56
C VAL A 44 -2.01 -9.85 6.35
N ALA A 45 -1.03 -8.97 6.53
CA ALA A 45 -1.21 -7.69 7.20
C ALA A 45 -2.24 -6.79 6.49
N SER A 46 -2.30 -6.87 5.16
CA SER A 46 -3.26 -6.07 4.37
C SER A 46 -4.73 -6.45 4.57
N MET A 47 -5.00 -7.59 5.20
CA MET A 47 -6.34 -8.15 5.38
C MET A 47 -6.89 -7.96 6.80
N ARG A 48 -6.14 -7.36 7.69
CA ARG A 48 -6.50 -7.20 9.12
C ARG A 48 -6.56 -5.73 9.54
N PRO A 49 -7.30 -5.40 10.60
CA PRO A 49 -7.14 -4.13 11.29
C PRO A 49 -5.70 -3.98 11.81
N PHE A 50 -5.12 -2.81 11.62
CA PHE A 50 -3.70 -2.55 11.93
C PHE A 50 -3.31 -2.78 13.41
N ALA A 51 -4.31 -2.79 14.32
CA ALA A 51 -4.10 -2.84 15.76
C ALA A 51 -3.92 -4.27 16.34
N GLU A 52 -4.23 -5.32 15.58
CA GLU A 52 -4.27 -6.68 16.11
C GLU A 52 -3.07 -7.53 15.67
N ILE A 53 -2.48 -8.24 16.63
CA ILE A 53 -1.47 -9.28 16.35
C ILE A 53 -2.24 -10.58 16.12
N PRO A 54 -2.17 -11.20 14.92
CA PRO A 54 -2.89 -12.42 14.66
C PRO A 54 -2.28 -13.60 15.41
N THR A 55 -3.13 -14.52 15.84
CA THR A 55 -2.71 -15.85 16.24
C THR A 55 -2.25 -16.66 15.00
N GLU A 56 -1.51 -17.74 15.21
CA GLU A 56 -1.12 -18.69 14.16
C GLU A 56 -2.33 -19.20 13.36
N GLU A 57 -3.44 -19.51 14.04
CA GLU A 57 -4.67 -19.99 13.40
C GLU A 57 -5.33 -18.91 12.51
N GLU A 58 -5.33 -17.66 12.97
CA GLU A 58 -5.85 -16.53 12.20
C GLU A 58 -4.96 -16.28 10.97
N ARG A 59 -3.65 -16.35 11.14
CA ARG A 59 -2.68 -16.22 10.06
C ARG A 59 -2.92 -17.29 8.97
N ALA A 60 -3.03 -18.56 9.35
CA ALA A 60 -3.30 -19.65 8.44
C ALA A 60 -4.66 -19.48 7.72
N ARG A 61 -5.70 -19.04 8.44
CA ARG A 61 -7.02 -18.76 7.86
C ARG A 61 -6.96 -17.63 6.84
N TRP A 62 -6.20 -16.57 7.10
CA TRP A 62 -6.06 -15.44 6.17
C TRP A 62 -5.27 -15.81 4.92
N ILE A 63 -4.20 -16.62 5.05
CA ILE A 63 -3.48 -17.16 3.90
C ILE A 63 -4.43 -17.96 3.01
N LYS A 64 -5.21 -18.86 3.60
CA LYS A 64 -6.21 -19.63 2.87
C LYS A 64 -7.23 -18.73 2.18
N ALA A 65 -7.68 -17.65 2.82
CA ALA A 65 -8.60 -16.70 2.22
C ALA A 65 -7.96 -15.95 1.03
N VAL A 66 -6.67 -15.61 1.10
CA VAL A 66 -5.94 -14.99 -0.02
C VAL A 66 -5.87 -15.93 -1.22
N PHE A 67 -5.49 -17.19 -1.02
CA PHE A 67 -5.44 -18.18 -2.09
C PHE A 67 -6.80 -18.37 -2.74
N ASN A 68 -7.82 -18.63 -1.94
CA ASN A 68 -9.17 -18.90 -2.46
C ASN A 68 -9.80 -17.70 -3.19
N THR A 69 -9.55 -16.46 -2.71
CA THR A 69 -10.22 -15.26 -3.26
C THR A 69 -9.44 -14.57 -4.37
N ARG A 70 -8.11 -14.59 -4.32
CA ARG A 70 -7.28 -13.85 -5.28
C ARG A 70 -6.61 -14.70 -6.33
N LEU A 71 -6.25 -15.94 -6.00
CA LEU A 71 -5.54 -16.84 -6.89
C LEU A 71 -6.46 -17.95 -7.43
N GLY A 72 -7.58 -18.23 -6.75
CA GLY A 72 -8.48 -19.33 -7.12
C GLY A 72 -7.86 -20.71 -6.93
N GLU A 73 -6.80 -20.81 -6.14
CA GLU A 73 -5.99 -22.00 -5.93
C GLU A 73 -6.13 -22.49 -4.48
N GLU A 74 -5.88 -23.77 -4.25
CA GLU A 74 -5.75 -24.31 -2.90
C GLU A 74 -4.35 -23.95 -2.33
N VAL A 75 -4.29 -23.68 -1.01
CA VAL A 75 -3.01 -23.45 -0.33
C VAL A 75 -2.17 -24.71 -0.46
N PRO A 76 -0.96 -24.63 -1.02
CA PRO A 76 -0.04 -25.76 -1.02
C PRO A 76 0.21 -26.28 0.40
N PRO A 77 0.31 -27.58 0.62
CA PRO A 77 0.49 -28.16 1.95
C PRO A 77 1.84 -27.78 2.61
N ASP A 78 2.80 -27.36 1.82
CA ASP A 78 4.14 -26.89 2.20
C ASP A 78 4.30 -25.37 2.16
N CYS A 79 3.20 -24.65 2.06
CA CYS A 79 3.20 -23.19 2.02
C CYS A 79 3.62 -22.61 3.37
N ASP A 80 4.75 -21.90 3.38
CA ASP A 80 5.19 -21.16 4.57
C ASP A 80 4.49 -19.77 4.60
N PRO A 81 3.88 -19.40 5.73
CA PRO A 81 3.36 -18.04 5.91
C PRO A 81 4.37 -16.93 5.60
N ASP A 82 5.64 -17.18 5.81
CA ASP A 82 6.71 -16.21 5.54
C ASP A 82 6.99 -16.01 4.04
N ASP A 83 6.54 -16.92 3.16
CA ASP A 83 6.61 -16.75 1.71
C ASP A 83 5.79 -15.56 1.19
N PHE A 84 4.84 -15.07 2.00
CA PHE A 84 4.01 -13.89 1.71
C PHE A 84 4.54 -12.61 2.32
N GLU A 85 5.72 -12.66 2.94
CA GLU A 85 6.39 -11.51 3.52
C GLU A 85 7.63 -11.15 2.69
N LYS A 86 7.82 -9.85 2.51
CA LYS A 86 9.04 -9.30 1.88
C LYS A 86 9.52 -8.10 2.65
N GLU A 87 10.83 -7.99 2.77
CA GLU A 87 11.47 -6.82 3.33
C GLU A 87 11.84 -5.84 2.22
N HIS A 88 11.42 -4.60 2.41
CA HIS A 88 11.79 -3.49 1.54
C HIS A 88 12.39 -2.35 2.38
N PRO A 89 13.24 -1.50 1.82
CA PRO A 89 13.65 -0.29 2.50
C PRO A 89 12.41 0.57 2.80
N LEU A 90 12.39 1.24 3.95
CA LEU A 90 11.34 2.22 4.25
C LEU A 90 11.43 3.43 3.32
N VAL A 91 12.66 3.78 2.94
CA VAL A 91 12.96 4.87 2.02
C VAL A 91 13.65 4.30 0.78
N TRP A 92 13.00 4.40 -0.36
CA TRP A 92 13.56 3.93 -1.62
C TRP A 92 14.15 5.08 -2.43
N THR A 93 15.41 4.93 -2.84
CA THR A 93 16.07 5.83 -3.79
C THR A 93 15.86 5.30 -5.20
N HIS A 94 15.13 6.06 -6.01
CA HIS A 94 14.81 5.74 -7.39
C HIS A 94 15.99 6.06 -8.33
N GLN A 95 15.98 5.49 -9.54
CA GLN A 95 16.99 5.78 -10.57
C GLN A 95 17.08 7.29 -10.92
N SER A 96 15.99 8.02 -10.74
CA SER A 96 15.96 9.48 -10.87
C SER A 96 16.75 10.23 -9.78
N GLY A 97 17.21 9.55 -8.74
CA GLY A 97 17.79 10.13 -7.55
C GLY A 97 16.79 10.64 -6.53
N ARG A 98 15.50 10.68 -6.85
CA ARG A 98 14.46 11.03 -5.87
C ARG A 98 14.24 9.89 -4.88
N LYS A 99 13.79 10.23 -3.69
CA LYS A 99 13.43 9.26 -2.66
C LYS A 99 11.92 9.28 -2.40
N SER A 100 11.37 8.12 -2.07
CA SER A 100 9.97 7.96 -1.68
C SER A 100 9.83 7.07 -0.45
N LEU A 101 8.73 7.23 0.30
CA LEU A 101 8.37 6.33 1.39
C LEU A 101 7.71 5.07 0.82
N VAL A 102 8.23 3.90 1.20
CA VAL A 102 7.65 2.59 0.83
C VAL A 102 6.69 2.15 1.92
N LEU A 103 5.45 2.59 1.79
CA LEU A 103 4.37 2.37 2.74
C LEU A 103 3.18 1.69 2.06
N GLY A 104 2.16 1.39 2.85
CA GLY A 104 0.89 0.85 2.36
C GLY A 104 0.25 -0.10 3.36
N VAL A 105 -0.92 -0.63 3.01
CA VAL A 105 -1.68 -1.55 3.89
C VAL A 105 -0.94 -2.87 4.17
N SER A 106 0.06 -3.23 3.37
CA SER A 106 0.89 -4.40 3.57
C SER A 106 2.07 -4.16 4.53
N ALA A 107 2.42 -2.91 4.84
CA ALA A 107 3.49 -2.59 5.79
C ALA A 107 3.11 -3.07 7.19
N ASP A 108 3.83 -4.06 7.71
CA ASP A 108 3.48 -4.73 8.97
C ASP A 108 4.33 -4.26 10.14
N ARG A 109 5.63 -4.28 10.00
CA ARG A 109 6.57 -3.95 11.08
C ARG A 109 7.89 -3.41 10.56
N VAL A 110 8.56 -2.61 11.37
CA VAL A 110 9.94 -2.18 11.11
C VAL A 110 10.88 -3.28 11.62
N VAL A 111 11.81 -3.69 10.78
CA VAL A 111 12.79 -4.75 11.11
C VAL A 111 13.73 -4.25 12.20
N GLY A 112 13.94 -5.08 13.22
CA GLY A 112 14.81 -4.74 14.36
C GLY A 112 14.19 -3.84 15.42
N MET A 113 12.94 -3.38 15.25
CA MET A 113 12.20 -2.63 16.26
C MET A 113 11.21 -3.52 17.03
N PRO A 114 10.90 -3.20 18.29
CA PRO A 114 9.73 -3.77 18.97
C PRO A 114 8.47 -3.55 18.14
N LEU A 115 7.62 -4.57 18.06
CA LEU A 115 6.44 -4.56 17.15
C LEU A 115 5.54 -3.33 17.34
N ALA A 116 5.26 -2.96 18.59
CA ALA A 116 4.41 -1.81 18.91
C ALA A 116 5.03 -0.48 18.43
N GLU A 117 6.33 -0.31 18.62
CA GLU A 117 7.06 0.89 18.21
C GLU A 117 7.14 1.00 16.68
N GLY A 118 7.50 -0.09 16.00
CA GLY A 118 7.58 -0.13 14.55
C GLY A 118 6.23 0.14 13.88
N ARG A 119 5.13 -0.37 14.45
CA ARG A 119 3.77 -0.07 13.96
C ARG A 119 3.35 1.36 14.24
N ALA A 120 3.70 1.91 15.39
CA ALA A 120 3.43 3.32 15.67
C ALA A 120 4.14 4.24 14.68
N LEU A 121 5.40 3.93 14.35
CA LEU A 121 6.16 4.66 13.33
C LEU A 121 5.50 4.57 11.94
N ILE A 122 5.14 3.37 11.50
CA ILE A 122 4.46 3.17 10.21
C ILE A 122 3.12 3.93 10.18
N SER A 123 2.31 3.84 11.25
CA SER A 123 1.03 4.56 11.34
C SER A 123 1.22 6.07 11.22
N ARG A 124 2.17 6.63 11.96
CA ARG A 124 2.50 8.06 11.91
C ARG A 124 2.95 8.51 10.51
N LEU A 125 3.81 7.73 9.85
CA LEU A 125 4.26 8.04 8.49
C LEU A 125 3.12 7.89 7.45
N MET A 126 2.20 6.95 7.65
CA MET A 126 1.00 6.84 6.83
C MET A 126 0.10 8.08 6.99
N GLU A 127 -0.16 8.51 8.23
CA GLU A 127 -0.92 9.73 8.53
C GLU A 127 -0.26 10.97 7.93
N TRP A 128 1.06 11.08 8.05
CA TRP A 128 1.84 12.14 7.41
C TRP A 128 1.66 12.15 5.90
N THR A 129 1.79 11.00 5.26
CA THR A 129 1.77 10.87 3.79
C THR A 129 0.40 11.20 3.18
N VAL A 130 -0.70 10.99 3.92
CA VAL A 130 -2.06 11.20 3.40
C VAL A 130 -2.65 12.58 3.74
N GLN A 131 -1.82 13.52 4.19
CA GLN A 131 -2.24 14.89 4.43
C GLN A 131 -2.70 15.57 3.13
N PRO A 132 -3.58 16.58 3.20
CA PRO A 132 -4.09 17.29 2.03
C PRO A 132 -3.00 17.83 1.09
N ASP A 133 -1.87 18.27 1.64
CA ASP A 133 -0.76 18.84 0.87
C ASP A 133 -0.07 17.84 -0.06
N PHE A 134 -0.20 16.56 0.22
CA PHE A 134 0.37 15.48 -0.59
C PHE A 134 -0.68 14.65 -1.32
N THR A 135 -1.98 14.97 -1.16
CA THR A 135 -3.08 14.15 -1.65
C THR A 135 -3.84 14.84 -2.77
N TYR A 136 -3.98 14.15 -3.90
CA TYR A 136 -4.86 14.51 -5.00
C TYR A 136 -6.08 13.58 -5.02
N ARG A 137 -7.29 14.17 -5.09
CA ARG A 137 -8.55 13.45 -5.26
C ARG A 137 -9.03 13.56 -6.69
N HIS A 138 -9.23 12.44 -7.35
CA HIS A 138 -9.79 12.36 -8.68
C HIS A 138 -11.28 12.05 -8.65
N ASP A 139 -12.09 12.96 -9.17
CA ASP A 139 -13.52 12.76 -9.40
C ASP A 139 -13.71 12.16 -10.79
N TRP A 140 -14.06 10.88 -10.84
CA TRP A 140 -14.14 10.10 -12.06
C TRP A 140 -15.29 10.54 -12.97
N LYS A 141 -15.01 10.65 -14.26
CA LYS A 141 -16.00 10.66 -15.35
C LYS A 141 -15.81 9.38 -16.17
N GLU A 142 -16.90 8.89 -16.76
CA GLU A 142 -16.82 7.74 -17.66
C GLU A 142 -15.87 8.06 -18.84
N GLY A 143 -14.96 7.13 -19.11
CA GLY A 143 -13.91 7.29 -20.11
C GLY A 143 -12.59 7.84 -19.58
N ASP A 144 -12.54 8.40 -18.36
CA ASP A 144 -11.30 8.89 -17.77
C ASP A 144 -10.24 7.80 -17.67
N ILE A 145 -8.99 8.18 -17.92
CA ILE A 145 -7.81 7.34 -17.74
C ILE A 145 -6.81 8.10 -16.86
N VAL A 146 -6.43 7.50 -15.74
CA VAL A 146 -5.39 8.01 -14.85
C VAL A 146 -4.19 7.08 -14.87
N LEU A 147 -3.03 7.63 -15.24
CA LEU A 147 -1.74 6.97 -15.12
C LEU A 147 -1.04 7.52 -13.90
N PHE A 148 -0.45 6.66 -13.11
CA PHE A 148 0.30 7.04 -11.93
C PHE A 148 1.48 6.08 -11.72
N ASP A 149 2.53 6.59 -11.10
CA ASP A 149 3.67 5.80 -10.63
C ASP A 149 3.25 5.05 -9.36
N ASN A 150 3.09 3.73 -9.47
CA ASN A 150 2.58 2.93 -8.37
C ASN A 150 3.54 2.85 -7.17
N PRO A 151 4.87 2.78 -7.35
CA PRO A 151 5.82 2.86 -6.24
C PRO A 151 5.85 4.21 -5.52
N GLY A 152 5.59 5.29 -6.25
CA GLY A 152 5.63 6.66 -5.73
C GLY A 152 4.30 7.22 -5.26
N ALA A 153 3.22 6.42 -5.28
CA ALA A 153 1.89 6.87 -4.90
C ALA A 153 1.10 5.82 -4.13
N LEU A 154 0.64 6.18 -2.93
CA LEU A 154 -0.44 5.45 -2.28
C LEU A 154 -1.77 5.83 -2.96
N HIS A 155 -2.70 4.90 -3.02
CA HIS A 155 -4.02 5.20 -3.55
C HIS A 155 -5.12 4.43 -2.83
N ARG A 156 -6.29 5.06 -2.69
CA ARG A 156 -7.49 4.44 -2.14
C ARG A 156 -8.74 4.91 -2.86
N VAL A 157 -9.74 4.05 -2.90
CA VAL A 157 -11.08 4.45 -3.33
C VAL A 157 -11.86 4.97 -2.13
N LEU A 158 -12.59 6.08 -2.30
CA LEU A 158 -13.53 6.55 -1.29
C LEU A 158 -14.82 5.70 -1.32
N PRO A 159 -15.51 5.59 -0.17
CA PRO A 159 -16.72 4.78 -0.08
C PRO A 159 -17.75 5.16 -1.13
N TYR A 160 -18.45 4.17 -1.67
CA TYR A 160 -19.57 4.32 -2.60
C TYR A 160 -20.59 3.21 -2.36
N ARG A 161 -21.83 3.43 -2.82
CA ARG A 161 -22.90 2.44 -2.64
C ARG A 161 -22.67 1.21 -3.51
N GLY A 162 -22.82 0.03 -2.94
CA GLY A 162 -22.86 -1.23 -3.69
C GLY A 162 -23.98 -1.20 -4.74
N GLY A 163 -23.74 -1.80 -5.92
CA GLY A 163 -24.69 -1.77 -7.03
C GLY A 163 -24.80 -0.44 -7.77
N SER A 164 -23.88 0.52 -7.50
CA SER A 164 -23.86 1.86 -8.15
C SER A 164 -23.46 1.85 -9.64
N GLY A 165 -23.18 0.70 -10.23
CA GLY A 165 -22.71 0.62 -11.61
C GLY A 165 -21.24 1.05 -11.81
N ARG A 166 -20.48 1.26 -10.73
CA ARG A 166 -19.07 1.62 -10.83
C ARG A 166 -18.24 0.44 -11.37
N VAL A 167 -17.60 0.66 -12.51
CA VAL A 167 -16.71 -0.31 -13.17
C VAL A 167 -15.38 0.37 -13.47
N MET A 168 -14.30 -0.18 -12.94
CA MET A 168 -12.94 0.31 -13.18
C MET A 168 -12.07 -0.81 -13.76
N HIS A 169 -11.36 -0.51 -14.83
CA HIS A 169 -10.32 -1.40 -15.34
C HIS A 169 -8.96 -0.94 -14.83
N ARG A 170 -8.18 -1.90 -14.34
CA ARG A 170 -6.80 -1.67 -13.91
C ARG A 170 -5.84 -2.42 -14.82
N THR A 171 -4.78 -1.73 -15.24
CA THR A 171 -3.63 -2.34 -15.91
C THR A 171 -2.37 -1.88 -15.21
N THR A 172 -1.47 -2.82 -14.95
CA THR A 172 -0.14 -2.54 -14.38
C THR A 172 0.90 -2.87 -15.45
N VAL A 173 1.80 -1.93 -15.68
CA VAL A 173 2.99 -2.13 -16.52
C VAL A 173 4.14 -2.41 -15.57
N SER A 174 4.91 -3.45 -15.83
CA SER A 174 6.11 -3.73 -15.05
C SER A 174 7.13 -2.62 -15.25
N GLY A 175 7.64 -2.08 -14.15
CA GLY A 175 8.75 -1.15 -14.16
C GLY A 175 10.09 -1.87 -14.38
N VAL A 176 11.11 -1.11 -14.66
CA VAL A 176 12.50 -1.59 -14.78
C VAL A 176 13.28 -1.48 -13.47
N GLU A 177 12.75 -0.72 -12.52
CA GLU A 177 13.32 -0.57 -11.18
C GLU A 177 12.83 -1.69 -10.26
N LEU A 178 13.76 -2.30 -9.54
CA LEU A 178 13.47 -3.26 -8.48
C LEU A 178 13.73 -2.59 -7.14
N ILE A 179 12.77 -2.71 -6.23
CA ILE A 179 12.97 -2.32 -4.82
C ILE A 179 13.90 -3.36 -4.21
N ALA A 180 15.10 -2.92 -3.81
CA ALA A 180 16.15 -3.78 -3.28
C ALA A 180 15.90 -4.17 -1.81
#